data_0570077dc1326e551d5ced567ddf041a
#
_entry.id   0570077dc1326e551d5ced567ddf041a
#
_cell.length_a   1.000
_cell.length_b   1.000
_cell.length_c   1.000
_cell.angle_alpha   90.00
_cell.angle_beta   90.00
_cell.angle_gamma   90.00
#
_symmetry.space_group_name_H-M   'P 1'
#
loop_
_entity.id
_entity.type
_entity.pdbx_description
1 polymer ?
#
loop_
_entity_poly.entity_id
_entity_poly.type
_entity_poly.pdbx_seq_one_letter_code
_entity_poly.pdbx_strand_id
1 'polypeptide(L)' 'MINRNKIEIIAVVLKAASSNGGALKARIMYEGYLSWAQLKEYLALVVKNGLIKYQERDRTFIITEKGTHFLNIHELN' A
#
# COMPACT_ATOMS: atom_id res chain seq x y z
N MET A 1 12.08 -1.79 18.39
CA MET A 1 12.01 -1.68 16.94
C MET A 1 11.35 -2.92 16.33
N ILE A 2 10.47 -2.70 15.40
CA ILE A 2 9.74 -3.79 14.76
C ILE A 2 10.39 -4.14 13.44
N ASN A 3 10.79 -5.39 13.29
CA ASN A 3 11.32 -5.88 12.04
C ASN A 3 10.16 -6.44 11.22
N ARG A 4 9.87 -5.78 10.11
CA ARG A 4 8.81 -6.24 9.23
C ARG A 4 9.42 -6.82 7.96
N ASN A 5 8.90 -7.97 7.50
CA ASN A 5 9.34 -8.51 6.23
C ASN A 5 8.61 -7.80 5.08
N LYS A 6 9.03 -8.12 3.86
CA LYS A 6 8.46 -7.45 2.67
C LYS A 6 6.95 -7.63 2.56
N ILE A 7 6.47 -8.83 2.86
CA ILE A 7 5.04 -9.12 2.76
C ILE A 7 4.25 -8.25 3.73
N GLU A 8 4.76 -8.10 4.95
CA GLU A 8 4.09 -7.28 5.94
C GLU A 8 4.05 -5.81 5.53
N ILE A 9 5.13 -5.31 4.93
CA ILE A 9 5.17 -3.93 4.48
C ILE A 9 4.20 -3.73 3.32
N ILE A 10 4.16 -4.69 2.39
CA ILE A 10 3.22 -4.63 1.27
C ILE A 10 1.78 -4.61 1.80
N ALA A 11 1.48 -5.47 2.77
CA ALA A 11 0.14 -5.52 3.35
C ALA A 11 -0.25 -4.20 4.01
N VAL A 12 0.69 -3.56 4.70
CA VAL A 12 0.42 -2.28 5.33
C VAL A 12 0.11 -1.21 4.29
N VAL A 13 0.87 -1.19 3.19
CA VAL A 13 0.65 -0.24 2.10
C VAL A 13 -0.72 -0.47 1.48
N LEU A 14 -1.07 -1.72 1.22
CA LEU A 14 -2.35 -2.06 0.62
C LEU A 14 -3.50 -1.70 1.54
N LYS A 15 -3.34 -1.94 2.83
CA LYS A 15 -4.39 -1.62 3.78
C LYS A 15 -4.66 -0.13 3.82
N ALA A 16 -3.61 0.69 3.80
CA ALA A 16 -3.79 2.14 3.78
C ALA A 16 -4.53 2.57 2.51
N ALA A 17 -4.22 1.94 1.37
CA ALA A 17 -4.85 2.28 0.11
C ALA A 17 -6.26 1.71 -0.03
N SER A 18 -6.69 0.85 0.88
CA SER A 18 -8.01 0.25 0.82
C SER A 18 -9.09 1.16 1.37
N SER A 19 -8.71 2.34 1.87
CA SER A 19 -9.68 3.32 2.35
C SER A 19 -10.62 3.73 1.21
N ASN A 20 -11.82 4.11 1.57
CA ASN A 20 -12.79 4.57 0.61
C ASN A 20 -12.22 5.79 -0.15
N GLY A 21 -12.13 5.66 -1.48
CA GLY A 21 -11.55 6.72 -2.30
C GLY A 21 -10.03 6.66 -2.40
N GLY A 22 -9.39 5.69 -1.78
CA GLY A 22 -7.95 5.54 -1.83
C GLY A 22 -7.23 6.37 -0.78
N ALA A 23 -5.92 6.49 -0.93
CA ALA A 23 -5.10 7.21 0.04
C ALA A 23 -4.04 8.04 -0.67
N LEU A 24 -3.77 9.20 -0.11
CA LEU A 24 -2.67 10.03 -0.54
C LEU A 24 -1.36 9.37 -0.13
N LYS A 25 -0.31 9.67 -0.89
CA LYS A 25 1.02 9.13 -0.61
C LYS A 25 1.45 9.39 0.84
N ALA A 26 1.23 10.61 1.32
CA ALA A 26 1.62 10.97 2.67
C ALA A 26 0.89 10.14 3.72
N ARG A 27 -0.38 9.84 3.46
CA ARG A 27 -1.16 9.03 4.38
C ARG A 27 -0.63 7.60 4.45
N ILE A 28 -0.27 7.05 3.30
CA ILE A 28 0.30 5.70 3.25
C ILE A 28 1.59 5.66 4.05
N MET A 29 2.43 6.67 3.87
CA MET A 29 3.69 6.76 4.60
C MET A 29 3.46 6.83 6.10
N TYR A 30 2.52 7.66 6.50
CA TYR A 30 2.23 7.89 7.89
C TYR A 30 1.64 6.64 8.56
N GLU A 31 0.63 6.06 7.93
CA GLU A 31 -0.04 4.89 8.50
C GLU A 31 0.86 3.67 8.51
N GLY A 32 1.76 3.57 7.56
CA GLY A 32 2.67 2.44 7.47
C GLY A 32 3.95 2.62 8.27
N TYR A 33 4.15 3.78 8.87
CA TYR A 33 5.40 4.09 9.57
C TYR A 33 6.59 3.86 8.66
N LEU A 34 6.47 4.30 7.39
CA LEU A 34 7.50 4.09 6.39
C LEU A 34 8.41 5.30 6.27
N SER A 35 9.68 5.06 5.99
CA SER A 35 10.56 6.14 5.60
C SER A 35 10.20 6.54 4.17
N TRP A 36 10.68 7.72 3.75
CA TRP A 36 10.45 8.16 2.37
C TRP A 36 11.00 7.16 1.37
N ALA A 37 12.19 6.61 1.64
CA ALA A 37 12.81 5.64 0.76
C ALA A 37 11.98 4.36 0.66
N GLN A 38 11.46 3.89 1.80
CA GLN A 38 10.61 2.70 1.80
C GLN A 38 9.32 2.96 1.04
N LEU A 39 8.71 4.12 1.25
CA LEU A 39 7.48 4.46 0.54
C LEU A 39 7.69 4.40 -0.96
N LYS A 40 8.74 5.03 -1.46
CA LYS A 40 9.02 5.04 -2.89
C LYS A 40 9.23 3.63 -3.42
N GLU A 41 10.02 2.85 -2.70
CA GLU A 41 10.33 1.49 -3.12
C GLU A 41 9.08 0.62 -3.18
N TYR A 42 8.29 0.66 -2.12
CA TYR A 42 7.13 -0.24 -2.03
C TYR A 42 5.96 0.22 -2.88
N LEU A 43 5.79 1.53 -3.05
CA LEU A 43 4.76 2.01 -3.99
C LEU A 43 5.08 1.57 -5.41
N ALA A 44 6.34 1.70 -5.82
CA ALA A 44 6.74 1.25 -7.15
C ALA A 44 6.46 -0.25 -7.31
N LEU A 45 6.77 -1.01 -6.29
CA LEU A 45 6.58 -2.46 -6.31
C LEU A 45 5.11 -2.84 -6.46
N VAL A 46 4.24 -2.25 -5.63
CA VAL A 46 2.82 -2.63 -5.65
C VAL A 46 2.13 -2.13 -6.91
N VAL A 47 2.53 -0.97 -7.44
CA VAL A 47 1.98 -0.49 -8.70
C VAL A 47 2.41 -1.40 -9.85
N LYS A 48 3.69 -1.76 -9.88
CA LYS A 48 4.22 -2.63 -10.92
C LYS A 48 3.51 -3.97 -10.95
N ASN A 49 3.15 -4.47 -9.78
CA ASN A 49 2.51 -5.79 -9.68
C ASN A 49 0.99 -5.72 -9.76
N GLY A 50 0.45 -4.55 -10.04
CA GLY A 50 -1.00 -4.40 -10.23
C GLY A 50 -1.82 -4.50 -8.96
N LEU A 51 -1.19 -4.32 -7.81
CA LEU A 51 -1.88 -4.40 -6.53
C LEU A 51 -2.53 -3.08 -6.14
N ILE A 52 -1.98 -1.99 -6.67
CA ILE A 52 -2.45 -0.64 -6.41
C ILE A 52 -2.46 0.11 -7.74
N LYS A 53 -3.39 1.03 -7.87
CA LYS A 53 -3.51 1.88 -9.04
C LYS A 53 -3.48 3.33 -8.59
N TYR A 54 -2.72 4.16 -9.31
CA TYR A 54 -2.66 5.59 -9.02
C TYR A 54 -3.77 6.31 -9.78
N GLN A 55 -4.52 7.13 -9.08
CA GLN A 55 -5.53 7.99 -9.68
C GLN A 55 -4.99 9.39 -9.79
N GLU A 56 -4.62 9.79 -10.98
CA GLU A 56 -4.01 11.09 -11.20
C GLU A 56 -4.93 12.24 -10.83
N ARG A 57 -6.21 12.07 -11.08
CA ARG A 57 -7.20 13.10 -10.83
C ARG A 57 -7.21 13.52 -9.36
N ASP A 58 -7.21 12.56 -8.46
CA ASP A 58 -7.26 12.83 -7.02
C ASP A 58 -5.92 12.71 -6.35
N ARG A 59 -4.91 12.27 -7.09
CA ARG A 59 -3.57 12.02 -6.57
C ARG A 59 -3.60 10.99 -5.45
N THR A 60 -4.48 10.01 -5.60
CA THR A 60 -4.62 8.96 -4.60
C THR A 60 -4.22 7.61 -5.17
N PHE A 61 -3.83 6.72 -4.26
CA PHE A 61 -3.54 5.34 -4.61
C PHE A 61 -4.70 4.49 -4.15
N ILE A 62 -5.25 3.70 -5.07
CA ILE A 62 -6.41 2.86 -4.81
C ILE A 62 -6.01 1.41 -4.91
N ILE A 63 -6.47 0.60 -3.97
CA ILE A 63 -6.22 -0.84 -4.02
C ILE A 63 -7.03 -1.43 -5.17
N THR A 64 -6.42 -2.37 -5.90
CA THR A 64 -7.11 -3.07 -6.98
C THR A 64 -7.74 -4.34 -6.44
N GLU A 65 -8.50 -5.02 -7.30
CA GLU A 65 -9.09 -6.30 -6.92
C GLU A 65 -7.98 -7.29 -6.58
N LYS A 66 -6.92 -7.29 -7.38
CA LYS A 66 -5.76 -8.15 -7.12
C LYS A 66 -5.12 -7.81 -5.79
N GLY A 67 -5.01 -6.50 -5.48
CA GLY A 67 -4.46 -6.07 -4.21
C GLY A 67 -5.33 -6.48 -3.04
N THR A 68 -6.64 -6.38 -3.21
CA THR A 68 -7.58 -6.81 -2.17
C THR A 68 -7.43 -8.29 -1.89
N HIS A 69 -7.30 -9.09 -2.96
CA HIS A 69 -7.11 -10.52 -2.82
C HIS A 69 -5.81 -10.84 -2.08
N PHE A 70 -4.73 -10.14 -2.45
CA PHE A 70 -3.46 -10.30 -1.77
C PHE A 70 -3.58 -9.97 -0.28
N LEU A 71 -4.24 -8.86 0.02
CA LEU A 71 -4.40 -8.42 1.39
C LEU A 71 -5.20 -9.43 2.22
N ASN A 72 -6.26 -9.97 1.63
CA ASN A 72 -7.08 -10.97 2.33
C ASN A 72 -6.30 -12.23 2.65
N ILE A 73 -5.36 -12.61 1.80
CA ILE A 73 -4.55 -13.79 2.04
C ILE A 73 -3.51 -13.54 3.11
N HIS A 74 -2.92 -12.35 3.11
CA HIS A 74 -1.76 -12.07 3.95
C HIS A 74 -2.06 -11.26 5.19
N GLU A 75 -3.24 -10.69 5.27
CA GLU A 75 -3.63 -9.99 6.48
C GLU A 75 -4.28 -10.98 7.41
N LEU A 76 -3.51 -11.45 8.33
CA LEU A 76 -4.03 -12.44 9.26
C LEU A 76 -4.78 -11.77 10.36
N ASN A 77 -5.74 -12.45 10.80
CA ASN A 77 -6.60 -11.98 11.88
C ASN A 77 -5.98 -12.11 13.22
#